data_428add584f37757dc6da9d6dab848d6f
#
_entry.id   428add584f37757dc6da9d6dab848d6f
#
_cell.length_a   1.000
_cell.length_b   1.000
_cell.length_c   1.000
_cell.angle_alpha   90.00
_cell.angle_beta   90.00
_cell.angle_gamma   90.00
#
_symmetry.space_group_name_H-M   'P 1'
#
loop_
_entity.id
_entity.type
_entity.pdbx_description
1 polymer ?
#
loop_
_entity_poly.entity_id
_entity_poly.type
_entity_poly.pdbx_seq_one_letter_code
_entity_poly.pdbx_strand_id
1 'polypeptide(L)'
;MHYDPIKNVFASLIKKYPFLRITFYKLLDIFFLRSWYVRRELMKLRKAFGAKTIEIYDAGTGFGQYSYFMSKKLNPTNIFSVDIKEDWIKDAEDFFSQIKTQDIKFNTEDLLQINHENRFDLILCVDVMEHIHDDIKVFSNFYRALKRGGFLLINTPSIYGGSDVHSNEDESFIGEHARVGYSQEDLVNKLHPLGFMTYKCQYTYGFWGDKSWRLGIKYPMILLNFSKLFFIILPIYYLITFPFTLLLMILDYNTKNKIGSGINFIAQK
;
A
#
# COMPACT_ATOMS: atom_id res chain seq x y z
N MET A 1 2.18 14.27 17.87
CA MET A 1 1.71 12.93 18.26
C MET A 1 2.45 12.47 19.51
N HIS A 2 1.77 12.25 20.64
CA HIS A 2 2.40 11.58 21.80
C HIS A 2 2.68 10.12 21.42
N TYR A 3 3.93 9.78 21.28
CA TYR A 3 4.41 8.43 20.97
C TYR A 3 4.02 7.48 22.10
N ASP A 4 3.12 6.55 21.81
CA ASP A 4 2.63 5.59 22.79
C ASP A 4 3.75 4.58 23.12
N PRO A 5 4.20 4.44 24.38
CA PRO A 5 5.26 3.50 24.78
C PRO A 5 4.99 2.05 24.33
N ILE A 6 3.72 1.65 24.27
CA ILE A 6 3.32 0.30 23.83
C ILE A 6 3.64 0.07 22.37
N LYS A 7 3.42 1.08 21.50
CA LYS A 7 3.79 0.99 20.08
C LYS A 7 5.29 0.74 19.91
N ASN A 8 6.12 1.40 20.74
CA ASN A 8 7.57 1.24 20.70
C ASN A 8 8.01 -0.17 21.12
N VAL A 9 7.40 -0.75 22.15
CA VAL A 9 7.69 -2.12 22.60
C VAL A 9 7.31 -3.13 21.52
N PHE A 10 6.11 -3.02 20.95
CA PHE A 10 5.69 -3.90 19.85
C PHE A 10 6.58 -3.72 18.61
N ALA A 11 6.90 -2.49 18.22
CA ALA A 11 7.80 -2.22 17.11
C ALA A 11 9.20 -2.83 17.33
N SER A 12 9.74 -2.69 18.54
CA SER A 12 11.06 -3.27 18.88
C SER A 12 11.07 -4.80 18.86
N LEU A 13 9.98 -5.44 19.32
CA LEU A 13 9.84 -6.90 19.27
C LEU A 13 9.70 -7.41 17.82
N ILE A 14 8.89 -6.73 17.01
CA ILE A 14 8.72 -7.06 15.59
C ILE A 14 10.04 -6.92 14.82
N LYS A 15 10.84 -5.90 15.16
CA LYS A 15 12.19 -5.69 14.59
C LYS A 15 13.17 -6.79 14.98
N LYS A 16 13.12 -7.24 16.24
CA LYS A 16 14.07 -8.23 16.78
C LYS A 16 13.88 -9.64 16.23
N TYR A 17 12.65 -10.03 15.92
CA TYR A 17 12.32 -11.41 15.53
C TYR A 17 11.66 -11.48 14.16
N PRO A 18 12.36 -11.97 13.11
CA PRO A 18 11.83 -12.03 11.74
C PRO A 18 10.47 -12.74 11.60
N PHE A 19 10.24 -13.80 12.41
CA PHE A 19 8.97 -14.52 12.37
C PHE A 19 7.79 -13.66 12.83
N LEU A 20 8.01 -12.74 13.79
CA LEU A 20 6.97 -11.80 14.23
C LEU A 20 6.63 -10.80 13.13
N ARG A 21 7.64 -10.32 12.38
CA ARG A 21 7.42 -9.43 11.24
C ARG A 21 6.66 -10.13 10.12
N ILE A 22 7.02 -11.38 9.80
CA ILE A 22 6.26 -12.18 8.83
C ILE A 22 4.82 -12.41 9.30
N THR A 23 4.63 -12.68 10.59
CA THR A 23 3.29 -12.82 11.18
C THR A 23 2.52 -11.50 11.08
N PHE A 24 3.17 -10.38 11.36
CA PHE A 24 2.58 -9.05 11.21
C PHE A 24 2.15 -8.78 9.74
N TYR A 25 2.98 -9.12 8.74
CA TYR A 25 2.58 -9.02 7.34
C TYR A 25 1.35 -9.87 7.02
N LYS A 26 1.27 -11.11 7.56
CA LYS A 26 0.09 -11.96 7.39
C LYS A 26 -1.15 -11.35 8.03
N LEU A 27 -1.02 -10.74 9.19
CA LEU A 27 -2.13 -10.02 9.83
C LEU A 27 -2.58 -8.82 8.99
N LEU A 28 -1.66 -7.99 8.49
CA LEU A 28 -2.01 -6.92 7.57
C LEU A 28 -2.74 -7.45 6.32
N ASP A 29 -2.30 -8.59 5.79
CA ASP A 29 -2.94 -9.23 4.66
C ASP A 29 -4.35 -9.73 4.95
N ILE A 30 -4.60 -10.18 6.17
CA ILE A 30 -5.91 -10.70 6.59
C ILE A 30 -6.88 -9.54 6.89
N PHE A 31 -6.40 -8.50 7.56
CA PHE A 31 -7.26 -7.41 8.05
C PHE A 31 -7.46 -6.27 7.05
N PHE A 32 -6.52 -6.07 6.10
CA PHE A 32 -6.61 -4.96 5.15
C PHE A 32 -6.98 -5.43 3.74
N LEU A 33 -8.21 -5.17 3.36
CA LEU A 33 -8.75 -5.47 2.04
C LEU A 33 -7.92 -4.85 0.88
N ARG A 34 -7.25 -3.73 1.12
CA ARG A 34 -6.27 -3.13 0.22
C ARG A 34 -5.22 -4.15 -0.25
N SER A 35 -4.65 -4.92 0.68
CA SER A 35 -3.64 -5.92 0.35
C SER A 35 -4.16 -6.96 -0.65
N TRP A 36 -5.44 -7.34 -0.55
CA TRP A 36 -6.07 -8.29 -1.48
C TRP A 36 -6.15 -7.71 -2.89
N TYR A 37 -6.56 -6.46 -3.02
CA TYR A 37 -6.68 -5.79 -4.31
C TYR A 37 -5.33 -5.59 -4.97
N VAL A 38 -4.34 -5.05 -4.24
CA VAL A 38 -2.98 -4.83 -4.75
C VAL A 38 -2.35 -6.16 -5.20
N ARG A 39 -2.42 -7.20 -4.37
CA ARG A 39 -1.86 -8.52 -4.68
C ARG A 39 -2.52 -9.18 -5.88
N ARG A 40 -3.83 -9.04 -6.02
CA ARG A 40 -4.55 -9.55 -7.19
C ARG A 40 -4.00 -8.92 -8.49
N GLU A 41 -3.81 -7.64 -8.49
CA GLU A 41 -3.30 -6.96 -9.69
C GLU A 41 -1.81 -7.29 -9.93
N LEU A 42 -0.98 -7.35 -8.91
CA LEU A 42 0.40 -7.82 -9.01
C LEU A 42 0.49 -9.23 -9.62
N MET A 43 -0.35 -10.16 -9.18
CA MET A 43 -0.38 -11.52 -9.73
C MET A 43 -0.86 -11.56 -11.18
N LYS A 44 -1.78 -10.68 -11.59
CA LYS A 44 -2.21 -10.55 -12.99
C LYS A 44 -1.09 -9.98 -13.86
N LEU A 45 -0.42 -8.93 -13.41
CA LEU A 45 0.72 -8.33 -14.10
C LEU A 45 1.86 -9.34 -14.23
N ARG A 46 2.15 -10.12 -13.18
CA ARG A 46 3.15 -11.19 -13.23
C ARG A 46 2.84 -12.19 -14.35
N LYS A 47 1.59 -12.61 -14.50
CA LYS A 47 1.17 -13.51 -15.59
C LYS A 47 1.38 -12.88 -16.97
N ALA A 48 1.13 -11.57 -17.10
CA ALA A 48 1.34 -10.85 -18.36
C ALA A 48 2.83 -10.78 -18.76
N PHE A 49 3.74 -10.72 -17.79
CA PHE A 49 5.19 -10.74 -18.05
C PHE A 49 5.74 -12.12 -18.43
N GLY A 50 4.98 -13.20 -18.22
CA GLY A 50 5.42 -14.57 -18.53
C GLY A 50 6.56 -15.05 -17.62
N ALA A 51 7.54 -15.77 -18.18
CA ALA A 51 8.64 -16.38 -17.45
C ALA A 51 9.87 -15.48 -17.27
N LYS A 52 9.88 -14.26 -17.84
CA LYS A 52 11.05 -13.38 -17.74
C LYS A 52 11.25 -12.87 -16.32
N THR A 53 12.50 -12.59 -15.95
CA THR A 53 12.83 -11.81 -14.76
C THR A 53 12.33 -10.38 -14.95
N ILE A 54 11.62 -9.84 -13.96
CA ILE A 54 11.09 -8.48 -13.99
C ILE A 54 11.80 -7.59 -12.97
N GLU A 55 12.12 -6.38 -13.41
CA GLU A 55 12.68 -5.32 -12.57
C GLU A 55 11.54 -4.52 -11.95
N ILE A 56 11.44 -4.52 -10.64
CA ILE A 56 10.35 -3.87 -9.90
C ILE A 56 10.90 -2.72 -9.07
N TYR A 57 10.22 -1.58 -9.10
CA TYR A 57 10.43 -0.45 -8.21
C TYR A 57 9.28 -0.38 -7.21
N ASP A 58 9.57 -0.57 -5.92
CA ASP A 58 8.60 -0.45 -4.82
C ASP A 58 8.75 0.93 -4.18
N ALA A 59 7.93 1.87 -4.65
CA ALA A 59 7.99 3.28 -4.29
C ALA A 59 7.23 3.55 -2.99
N GLY A 60 7.95 3.88 -1.92
CA GLY A 60 7.39 4.03 -0.59
C GLY A 60 7.16 2.67 0.07
N THR A 61 8.20 1.84 0.12
CA THR A 61 8.11 0.45 0.61
C THR A 61 7.70 0.33 2.08
N GLY A 62 7.90 1.40 2.88
CA GLY A 62 7.60 1.40 4.30
C GLY A 62 8.28 0.23 5.03
N PHE A 63 7.48 -0.60 5.67
CA PHE A 63 7.98 -1.79 6.38
C PHE A 63 8.29 -2.99 5.47
N GLY A 64 8.22 -2.85 4.12
CA GLY A 64 8.57 -3.91 3.17
C GLY A 64 7.52 -5.02 3.00
N GLN A 65 6.26 -4.79 3.36
CA GLN A 65 5.19 -5.80 3.23
C GLN A 65 5.02 -6.27 1.78
N TYR A 66 4.94 -5.32 0.85
CA TYR A 66 4.77 -5.67 -0.56
C TYR A 66 6.05 -6.20 -1.18
N SER A 67 7.21 -5.67 -0.81
CA SER A 67 8.51 -6.21 -1.20
C SER A 67 8.65 -7.68 -0.80
N TYR A 68 8.23 -8.03 0.45
CA TYR A 68 8.21 -9.42 0.91
C TYR A 68 7.25 -10.29 0.07
N PHE A 69 6.03 -9.80 -0.19
CA PHE A 69 5.08 -10.52 -1.04
C PHE A 69 5.64 -10.74 -2.45
N MET A 70 6.17 -9.70 -3.07
CA MET A 70 6.70 -9.76 -4.44
C MET A 70 7.87 -10.74 -4.54
N SER A 71 8.82 -10.71 -3.59
CA SER A 71 9.95 -11.64 -3.55
C SER A 71 9.54 -13.11 -3.41
N LYS A 72 8.41 -13.40 -2.77
CA LYS A 72 7.93 -14.78 -2.57
C LYS A 72 6.98 -15.26 -3.66
N LYS A 73 6.28 -14.36 -4.34
CA LYS A 73 5.16 -14.72 -5.23
C LYS A 73 5.32 -14.32 -6.69
N LEU A 74 6.20 -13.35 -6.99
CA LEU A 74 6.36 -12.85 -8.35
C LEU A 74 7.65 -13.34 -9.05
N ASN A 75 8.41 -14.22 -8.41
CA ASN A 75 9.70 -14.72 -8.94
C ASN A 75 9.58 -15.29 -10.36
N PRO A 76 10.64 -15.11 -11.18
CA PRO A 76 11.88 -14.41 -10.87
C PRO A 76 11.75 -12.89 -10.95
N THR A 77 12.28 -12.16 -9.93
CA THR A 77 12.24 -10.70 -9.85
C THR A 77 13.53 -10.12 -9.30
N ASN A 78 13.85 -8.87 -9.69
CA ASN A 78 14.78 -8.00 -8.99
C ASN A 78 13.98 -6.81 -8.46
N ILE A 79 13.96 -6.62 -7.17
CA ILE A 79 13.15 -5.59 -6.53
C ILE A 79 14.07 -4.48 -6.01
N PHE A 80 13.76 -3.25 -6.35
CA PHE A 80 14.41 -2.06 -5.85
C PHE A 80 13.39 -1.27 -5.02
N SER A 81 13.53 -1.37 -3.70
CA SER A 81 12.57 -0.87 -2.72
C SER A 81 13.09 0.43 -2.12
N VAL A 82 12.28 1.47 -2.13
CA VAL A 82 12.70 2.79 -1.65
C VAL A 82 11.68 3.40 -0.69
N ASP A 83 12.19 4.20 0.22
CA ASP A 83 11.41 5.07 1.08
C ASP A 83 12.22 6.34 1.37
N ILE A 84 11.56 7.44 1.73
CA ILE A 84 12.24 8.68 2.12
C ILE A 84 12.81 8.59 3.55
N LYS A 85 12.27 7.68 4.37
CA LYS A 85 12.67 7.48 5.77
C LYS A 85 13.81 6.48 5.87
N GLU A 86 15.01 6.98 6.09
CA GLU A 86 16.23 6.17 6.21
C GLU A 86 16.12 5.06 7.27
N ASP A 87 15.52 5.36 8.42
CA ASP A 87 15.31 4.39 9.49
C ASP A 87 14.45 3.19 9.06
N TRP A 88 13.48 3.40 8.16
CA TRP A 88 12.63 2.35 7.64
C TRP A 88 13.38 1.48 6.63
N ILE A 89 14.20 2.10 5.79
CA ILE A 89 15.07 1.41 4.84
C ILE A 89 16.05 0.51 5.58
N LYS A 90 16.78 1.05 6.56
CA LYS A 90 17.72 0.28 7.37
C LYS A 90 17.06 -0.89 8.09
N ASP A 91 15.89 -0.67 8.68
CA ASP A 91 15.11 -1.71 9.33
C ASP A 91 14.63 -2.81 8.35
N ALA A 92 14.28 -2.42 7.12
CA ALA A 92 13.92 -3.37 6.07
C ALA A 92 15.15 -4.17 5.60
N GLU A 93 16.30 -3.52 5.35
CA GLU A 93 17.55 -4.20 4.98
C GLU A 93 17.96 -5.25 6.01
N ASP A 94 17.95 -4.88 7.30
CA ASP A 94 18.26 -5.78 8.41
C ASP A 94 17.35 -7.00 8.42
N PHE A 95 16.06 -6.79 8.27
CA PHE A 95 15.08 -7.87 8.23
C PHE A 95 15.28 -8.81 7.02
N PHE A 96 15.40 -8.25 5.81
CA PHE A 96 15.55 -9.06 4.59
C PHE A 96 16.89 -9.79 4.53
N SER A 97 17.94 -9.22 5.12
CA SER A 97 19.23 -9.90 5.34
C SER A 97 19.07 -11.13 6.25
N GLN A 98 18.36 -10.99 7.38
CA GLN A 98 18.11 -12.11 8.32
C GLN A 98 17.33 -13.26 7.67
N ILE A 99 16.36 -12.96 6.80
CA ILE A 99 15.59 -14.01 6.09
C ILE A 99 16.26 -14.47 4.77
N LYS A 100 17.50 -13.99 4.51
CA LYS A 100 18.33 -14.37 3.35
C LYS A 100 17.62 -14.22 2.00
N THR A 101 16.91 -13.10 1.81
CA THR A 101 16.29 -12.78 0.53
C THR A 101 17.30 -11.99 -0.31
N GLN A 102 17.71 -12.53 -1.47
CA GLN A 102 18.80 -11.96 -2.28
C GLN A 102 18.35 -10.98 -3.37
N ASP A 103 17.09 -11.06 -3.80
CA ASP A 103 16.60 -10.37 -5.00
C ASP A 103 15.96 -9.00 -4.68
N ILE A 104 16.32 -8.41 -3.53
CA ILE A 104 15.81 -7.10 -3.10
C ILE A 104 16.99 -6.20 -2.73
N LYS A 105 16.94 -4.97 -3.23
CA LYS A 105 17.82 -3.88 -2.82
C LYS A 105 16.98 -2.77 -2.22
N PHE A 106 17.44 -2.23 -1.11
CA PHE A 106 16.81 -1.09 -0.45
C PHE A 106 17.64 0.18 -0.66
N ASN A 107 16.99 1.33 -0.77
CA ASN A 107 17.67 2.61 -0.85
C ASN A 107 16.78 3.73 -0.31
N THR A 108 17.41 4.75 0.28
CA THR A 108 16.69 5.97 0.65
C THR A 108 16.61 6.87 -0.57
N GLU A 109 15.39 7.12 -1.07
CA GLU A 109 15.15 7.98 -2.22
C GLU A 109 13.93 8.89 -2.00
N ASP A 110 14.08 10.14 -2.40
CA ASP A 110 12.97 11.06 -2.57
C ASP A 110 12.40 10.90 -3.98
N LEU A 111 11.13 10.50 -4.10
CA LEU A 111 10.45 10.26 -5.38
C LEU A 111 10.42 11.51 -6.28
N LEU A 112 10.54 12.69 -5.70
CA LEU A 112 10.65 13.95 -6.45
C LEU A 112 12.01 14.10 -7.16
N GLN A 113 13.05 13.39 -6.71
CA GLN A 113 14.43 13.55 -7.17
C GLN A 113 15.01 12.30 -7.86
N ILE A 114 14.22 11.21 -8.00
CA ILE A 114 14.73 9.99 -8.64
C ILE A 114 15.17 10.25 -10.09
N ASN A 115 16.26 9.58 -10.48
CA ASN A 115 16.86 9.73 -11.81
C ASN A 115 17.06 8.39 -12.53
N HIS A 116 16.08 7.51 -12.44
CA HIS A 116 16.08 6.24 -13.17
C HIS A 116 15.50 6.42 -14.58
N GLU A 117 16.08 5.74 -15.56
CA GLU A 117 15.62 5.79 -16.95
C GLU A 117 15.46 4.38 -17.54
N ASN A 118 14.27 4.10 -18.08
CA ASN A 118 13.95 2.85 -18.78
C ASN A 118 14.45 1.57 -18.05
N ARG A 119 14.34 1.55 -16.73
CA ARG A 119 14.92 0.52 -15.88
C ARG A 119 13.91 -0.51 -15.41
N PHE A 120 12.71 -0.10 -15.07
CA PHE A 120 11.75 -0.96 -14.38
C PHE A 120 10.65 -1.46 -15.31
N ASP A 121 10.27 -2.72 -15.15
CA ASP A 121 9.12 -3.32 -15.83
C ASP A 121 7.80 -3.00 -15.08
N LEU A 122 7.90 -2.81 -13.76
CA LEU A 122 6.78 -2.50 -12.89
C LEU A 122 7.20 -1.49 -11.82
N ILE A 123 6.38 -0.47 -11.62
CA ILE A 123 6.43 0.41 -10.45
C ILE A 123 5.19 0.14 -9.61
N LEU A 124 5.39 -0.17 -8.33
CA LEU A 124 4.34 -0.27 -7.32
C LEU A 124 4.41 0.96 -6.42
N CYS A 125 3.26 1.62 -6.17
CA CYS A 125 3.16 2.77 -5.28
C CYS A 125 1.86 2.65 -4.47
N VAL A 126 1.98 2.38 -3.17
CA VAL A 126 0.82 2.10 -2.29
C VAL A 126 0.81 3.05 -1.11
N ASP A 127 -0.25 3.85 -0.97
CA ASP A 127 -0.44 4.86 0.09
C ASP A 127 0.77 5.81 0.24
N VAL A 128 1.18 6.41 -0.87
CA VAL A 128 2.29 7.37 -0.93
C VAL A 128 1.86 8.67 -1.63
N MET A 129 1.16 8.55 -2.75
CA MET A 129 0.87 9.71 -3.60
C MET A 129 -0.03 10.76 -2.92
N GLU A 130 -0.86 10.35 -1.96
CA GLU A 130 -1.68 11.26 -1.15
C GLU A 130 -0.86 12.19 -0.25
N HIS A 131 0.39 11.85 0.04
CA HIS A 131 1.29 12.65 0.86
C HIS A 131 2.16 13.63 0.06
N ILE A 132 2.16 13.54 -1.27
CA ILE A 132 3.07 14.30 -2.14
C ILE A 132 2.32 15.45 -2.81
N HIS A 133 2.75 16.69 -2.55
CA HIS A 133 2.16 17.90 -3.15
C HIS A 133 2.37 17.96 -4.66
N ASP A 134 3.61 17.78 -5.13
CA ASP A 134 3.95 17.78 -6.57
C ASP A 134 3.90 16.36 -7.14
N ASP A 135 2.71 15.81 -7.23
CA ASP A 135 2.48 14.46 -7.73
C ASP A 135 2.75 14.33 -9.25
N ILE A 136 2.56 15.40 -10.02
CA ILE A 136 2.86 15.42 -11.46
C ILE A 136 4.35 15.17 -11.69
N LYS A 137 5.21 15.76 -10.87
CA LYS A 137 6.66 15.54 -10.91
C LYS A 137 7.00 14.06 -10.66
N VAL A 138 6.38 13.45 -9.65
CA VAL A 138 6.59 12.02 -9.36
C VAL A 138 6.07 11.14 -10.49
N PHE A 139 4.89 11.41 -11.04
CA PHE A 139 4.38 10.67 -12.20
C PHE A 139 5.28 10.79 -13.42
N SER A 140 5.85 11.97 -13.69
CA SER A 140 6.85 12.19 -14.74
C SER A 140 8.12 11.36 -14.49
N ASN A 141 8.61 11.34 -13.24
CA ASN A 141 9.74 10.51 -12.84
C ASN A 141 9.44 9.01 -13.02
N PHE A 142 8.26 8.54 -12.63
CA PHE A 142 7.84 7.15 -12.83
C PHE A 142 7.76 6.79 -14.32
N TYR A 143 7.20 7.70 -15.16
CA TYR A 143 7.17 7.48 -16.61
C TYR A 143 8.59 7.31 -17.17
N ARG A 144 9.54 8.18 -16.80
CA ARG A 144 10.94 8.09 -17.23
C ARG A 144 11.59 6.78 -16.77
N ALA A 145 11.35 6.38 -15.51
CA ALA A 145 11.93 5.19 -14.90
C ALA A 145 11.41 3.86 -15.48
N LEU A 146 10.17 3.85 -15.98
CA LEU A 146 9.59 2.68 -16.61
C LEU A 146 10.21 2.39 -17.98
N LYS A 147 10.41 1.12 -18.27
CA LYS A 147 10.66 0.62 -19.63
C LYS A 147 9.42 0.83 -20.52
N ARG A 148 9.62 0.88 -21.82
CA ARG A 148 8.50 0.87 -22.77
C ARG A 148 7.67 -0.42 -22.59
N GLY A 149 6.36 -0.28 -22.46
CA GLY A 149 5.45 -1.37 -22.12
C GLY A 149 5.42 -1.75 -20.63
N GLY A 150 6.17 -1.03 -19.79
CA GLY A 150 6.15 -1.20 -18.34
C GLY A 150 4.87 -0.67 -17.69
N PHE A 151 4.58 -1.12 -16.48
CA PHE A 151 3.35 -0.80 -15.77
C PHE A 151 3.60 0.02 -14.51
N LEU A 152 2.72 0.96 -14.25
CA LEU A 152 2.59 1.67 -12.98
C LEU A 152 1.32 1.18 -12.29
N LEU A 153 1.44 0.60 -11.09
CA LEU A 153 0.33 0.22 -10.22
C LEU A 153 0.31 1.16 -9.02
N ILE A 154 -0.74 1.95 -8.91
CA ILE A 154 -0.99 2.84 -7.78
C ILE A 154 -2.16 2.30 -6.97
N ASN A 155 -2.03 2.30 -5.64
CA ASN A 155 -3.15 2.19 -4.73
C ASN A 155 -3.08 3.37 -3.76
N THR A 156 -4.19 4.09 -3.60
CA THR A 156 -4.25 5.32 -2.81
C THR A 156 -5.71 5.58 -2.37
N PRO A 157 -5.97 6.40 -1.37
CA PRO A 157 -7.32 6.88 -1.08
C PRO A 157 -7.99 7.53 -2.29
N SER A 158 -9.31 7.37 -2.38
CA SER A 158 -10.11 8.04 -3.38
C SER A 158 -10.81 9.27 -2.82
N ILE A 159 -11.27 10.17 -3.70
CA ILE A 159 -12.08 11.35 -3.33
C ILE A 159 -13.44 10.99 -2.69
N TYR A 160 -13.86 9.73 -2.75
CA TYR A 160 -15.16 9.28 -2.23
C TYR A 160 -15.11 8.87 -0.75
N GLY A 161 -14.11 9.32 0.00
CA GLY A 161 -14.10 9.20 1.44
C GLY A 161 -13.18 8.13 2.02
N GLY A 162 -11.92 8.23 1.76
CA GLY A 162 -10.89 7.42 2.44
C GLY A 162 -10.45 8.00 3.77
N SER A 163 -10.42 9.31 3.89
CA SER A 163 -10.20 10.03 5.13
C SER A 163 -11.54 10.54 5.66
N ASP A 164 -11.76 10.56 6.97
CA ASP A 164 -12.86 11.31 7.58
C ASP A 164 -12.65 12.85 7.43
N VAL A 165 -11.80 13.26 6.48
CA VAL A 165 -11.50 14.64 6.11
C VAL A 165 -12.57 15.08 5.12
N HIS A 166 -13.48 15.93 5.56
CA HIS A 166 -14.55 16.50 4.74
C HIS A 166 -14.19 17.89 4.18
N SER A 167 -13.06 18.46 4.62
CA SER A 167 -12.53 19.74 4.15
C SER A 167 -11.01 19.75 4.15
N ASN A 168 -10.38 20.67 3.39
CA ASN A 168 -8.93 20.88 3.40
C ASN A 168 -8.38 21.41 4.74
N GLU A 169 -9.25 21.70 5.70
CA GLU A 169 -8.92 22.20 7.04
C GLU A 169 -9.04 21.12 8.13
N ASP A 170 -9.63 19.96 7.81
CA ASP A 170 -9.74 18.86 8.76
C ASP A 170 -8.40 18.12 8.84
N GLU A 171 -7.82 18.04 10.04
CA GLU A 171 -6.69 17.14 10.28
C GLU A 171 -7.15 15.69 10.05
N SER A 172 -6.57 15.05 9.03
CA SER A 172 -6.83 13.63 8.79
C SER A 172 -6.46 12.82 10.04
N PHE A 173 -7.18 11.75 10.32
CA PHE A 173 -6.85 10.80 11.39
C PHE A 173 -5.38 10.30 11.29
N ILE A 174 -4.76 10.44 10.13
CA ILE A 174 -3.36 10.07 9.82
C ILE A 174 -2.43 11.30 9.76
N GLY A 175 -2.99 12.54 9.76
CA GLY A 175 -2.25 13.78 10.08
C GLY A 175 -1.23 14.29 9.06
N GLU A 176 -1.13 13.76 7.83
CA GLU A 176 -0.08 14.20 6.88
C GLU A 176 -0.52 14.09 5.40
N HIS A 177 -1.81 14.11 5.08
CA HIS A 177 -2.24 14.02 3.68
C HIS A 177 -2.15 15.40 3.00
N ALA A 178 -1.48 15.46 1.85
CA ALA A 178 -1.45 16.62 0.98
C ALA A 178 -2.75 16.80 0.19
N ARG A 179 -3.62 15.76 0.16
CA ARG A 179 -4.91 15.74 -0.53
C ARG A 179 -5.86 14.69 0.04
N VAL A 180 -7.15 14.87 -0.21
CA VAL A 180 -8.21 13.92 0.21
C VAL A 180 -8.04 12.55 -0.46
N GLY A 181 -7.58 12.52 -1.72
CA GLY A 181 -7.41 11.33 -2.53
C GLY A 181 -7.54 11.64 -4.02
N TYR A 182 -7.70 10.60 -4.83
CA TYR A 182 -7.79 10.71 -6.28
C TYR A 182 -9.11 10.15 -6.83
N SER A 183 -9.58 10.73 -7.93
CA SER A 183 -10.56 10.09 -8.80
C SER A 183 -9.86 9.36 -9.97
N GLN A 184 -10.62 8.51 -10.68
CA GLN A 184 -10.13 7.93 -11.93
C GLN A 184 -9.81 9.00 -12.96
N GLU A 185 -10.69 10.00 -13.08
CA GLU A 185 -10.54 11.10 -14.05
C GLU A 185 -9.32 11.96 -13.73
N ASP A 186 -9.07 12.26 -12.46
CA ASP A 186 -7.90 13.02 -12.03
C ASP A 186 -6.60 12.28 -12.38
N LEU A 187 -6.51 10.97 -12.09
CA LEU A 187 -5.34 10.18 -12.46
C LEU A 187 -5.13 10.11 -13.98
N VAL A 188 -6.18 9.92 -14.77
CA VAL A 188 -6.07 9.91 -16.22
C VAL A 188 -5.60 11.28 -16.74
N ASN A 189 -6.19 12.38 -16.26
CA ASN A 189 -5.82 13.73 -16.68
C ASN A 189 -4.37 14.10 -16.33
N LYS A 190 -3.82 13.56 -15.26
CA LYS A 190 -2.42 13.75 -14.86
C LYS A 190 -1.44 12.85 -15.62
N LEU A 191 -1.82 11.60 -15.90
CA LEU A 191 -0.92 10.60 -16.49
C LEU A 191 -0.91 10.65 -18.03
N HIS A 192 -2.04 10.93 -18.67
CA HIS A 192 -2.15 10.96 -20.13
C HIS A 192 -1.19 11.98 -20.80
N PRO A 193 -1.06 13.22 -20.32
CA PRO A 193 -0.13 14.19 -20.91
C PRO A 193 1.35 13.78 -20.77
N LEU A 194 1.67 12.91 -19.82
CA LEU A 194 3.03 12.38 -19.62
C LEU A 194 3.36 11.24 -20.57
N GLY A 195 2.37 10.72 -21.33
CA GLY A 195 2.55 9.65 -22.28
C GLY A 195 2.07 8.27 -21.83
N PHE A 196 1.51 8.15 -20.64
CA PHE A 196 0.88 6.90 -20.23
C PHE A 196 -0.34 6.60 -21.12
N MET A 197 -0.49 5.33 -21.47
CA MET A 197 -1.58 4.78 -22.27
C MET A 197 -2.28 3.68 -21.46
N THR A 198 -3.32 3.09 -21.94
CA THR A 198 -3.97 1.91 -21.35
C THR A 198 -4.18 2.01 -19.84
N TYR A 199 -5.39 2.33 -19.44
CA TYR A 199 -5.72 2.49 -18.03
C TYR A 199 -6.69 1.42 -17.55
N LYS A 200 -6.43 0.93 -16.34
CA LYS A 200 -7.38 0.10 -15.61
C LYS A 200 -7.60 0.71 -14.24
N CYS A 201 -8.83 1.01 -13.95
CA CYS A 201 -9.23 1.55 -12.66
C CYS A 201 -10.19 0.61 -11.96
N GLN A 202 -10.04 0.49 -10.64
CA GLN A 202 -10.98 -0.19 -9.77
C GLN A 202 -11.07 0.54 -8.45
N TYR A 203 -12.27 0.99 -8.10
CA TYR A 203 -12.54 1.46 -6.74
C TYR A 203 -12.57 0.28 -5.77
N THR A 204 -11.95 0.46 -4.62
CA THR A 204 -11.83 -0.51 -3.53
C THR A 204 -12.52 0.05 -2.31
N TYR A 205 -12.87 -0.82 -1.35
CA TYR A 205 -13.65 -0.40 -0.20
C TYR A 205 -14.96 0.31 -0.61
N GLY A 206 -15.75 -0.36 -1.45
CA GLY A 206 -17.12 0.06 -1.76
C GLY A 206 -18.04 -0.14 -0.56
N PHE A 207 -19.32 -0.32 -0.80
CA PHE A 207 -20.29 -0.45 0.30
C PHE A 207 -19.92 -1.53 1.32
N TRP A 208 -19.58 -2.74 0.87
CA TRP A 208 -19.20 -3.85 1.75
C TRP A 208 -17.83 -3.63 2.40
N GLY A 209 -16.89 -3.11 1.65
CA GLY A 209 -15.53 -2.81 2.11
C GLY A 209 -15.51 -1.73 3.20
N ASP A 210 -16.32 -0.67 3.06
CA ASP A 210 -16.49 0.34 4.11
C ASP A 210 -17.01 -0.29 5.42
N LYS A 211 -18.04 -1.14 5.32
CA LYS A 211 -18.57 -1.85 6.49
C LYS A 211 -17.52 -2.78 7.13
N SER A 212 -16.75 -3.49 6.31
CA SER A 212 -15.67 -4.36 6.79
C SER A 212 -14.59 -3.55 7.51
N TRP A 213 -14.19 -2.40 6.97
CA TRP A 213 -13.20 -1.52 7.56
C TRP A 213 -13.68 -0.92 8.88
N ARG A 214 -14.94 -0.48 8.94
CA ARG A 214 -15.53 0.04 10.20
C ARG A 214 -15.54 -1.05 11.28
N LEU A 215 -16.00 -2.24 10.95
CA LEU A 215 -16.10 -3.35 11.90
C LEU A 215 -14.72 -3.90 12.28
N GLY A 216 -13.82 -4.07 11.32
CA GLY A 216 -12.52 -4.71 11.53
C GLY A 216 -11.43 -3.77 12.05
N ILE A 217 -11.51 -2.47 11.77
CA ILE A 217 -10.43 -1.52 12.06
C ILE A 217 -10.93 -0.31 12.85
N LYS A 218 -11.92 0.43 12.33
CA LYS A 218 -12.32 1.72 12.90
C LYS A 218 -12.84 1.59 14.34
N TYR A 219 -13.79 0.70 14.56
CA TYR A 219 -14.38 0.54 15.91
C TYR A 219 -13.36 0.03 16.96
N PRO A 220 -12.55 -1.01 16.67
CA PRO A 220 -11.45 -1.38 17.57
C PRO A 220 -10.51 -0.24 17.90
N MET A 221 -10.12 0.58 16.92
CA MET A 221 -9.24 1.73 17.15
C MET A 221 -9.90 2.78 18.04
N ILE A 222 -11.17 3.10 17.82
CA ILE A 222 -11.92 4.03 18.68
C ILE A 222 -11.97 3.51 20.13
N LEU A 223 -12.26 2.22 20.33
CA LEU A 223 -12.29 1.60 21.65
C LEU A 223 -10.92 1.68 22.35
N LEU A 224 -9.84 1.37 21.63
CA LEU A 224 -8.47 1.45 22.17
C LEU A 224 -8.02 2.89 22.48
N ASN A 225 -8.48 3.87 21.71
CA ASN A 225 -8.22 5.27 21.99
C ASN A 225 -8.98 5.75 23.24
N PHE A 226 -10.19 5.22 23.48
CA PHE A 226 -10.96 5.52 24.69
C PHE A 226 -10.31 4.92 25.95
N SER A 227 -9.90 3.64 25.89
CA SER A 227 -9.18 3.00 27.01
C SER A 227 -8.30 1.85 26.55
N LYS A 228 -7.06 1.81 27.04
CA LYS A 228 -6.11 0.70 26.82
C LYS A 228 -6.61 -0.64 27.39
N LEU A 229 -7.53 -0.62 28.36
CA LEU A 229 -8.14 -1.84 28.91
C LEU A 229 -8.88 -2.63 27.84
N PHE A 230 -9.32 -2.00 26.74
CA PHE A 230 -9.94 -2.69 25.62
C PHE A 230 -9.01 -3.68 24.91
N PHE A 231 -7.67 -3.60 25.10
CA PHE A 231 -6.77 -4.66 24.62
C PHE A 231 -7.13 -6.05 25.14
N ILE A 232 -7.67 -6.14 26.37
CA ILE A 232 -8.09 -7.42 26.97
C ILE A 232 -9.33 -7.97 26.26
N ILE A 233 -10.20 -7.10 25.77
CA ILE A 233 -11.49 -7.45 25.15
C ILE A 233 -11.32 -7.73 23.64
N LEU A 234 -10.27 -7.19 23.01
CA LEU A 234 -10.04 -7.34 21.55
C LEU A 234 -10.08 -8.78 21.04
N PRO A 235 -9.47 -9.80 21.72
CA PRO A 235 -9.55 -11.18 21.27
C PRO A 235 -11.00 -11.68 21.18
N ILE A 236 -11.83 -11.35 22.18
CA ILE A 236 -13.26 -11.73 22.20
C ILE A 236 -14.02 -10.96 21.11
N TYR A 237 -13.74 -9.67 20.96
CA TYR A 237 -14.31 -8.84 19.92
C TYR A 237 -14.05 -9.44 18.52
N TYR A 238 -12.79 -9.78 18.20
CA TYR A 238 -12.45 -10.35 16.91
C TYR A 238 -12.95 -11.77 16.73
N LEU A 239 -13.03 -12.57 17.79
CA LEU A 239 -13.63 -13.90 17.71
C LEU A 239 -15.07 -13.84 17.17
N ILE A 240 -15.83 -12.81 17.58
CA ILE A 240 -17.21 -12.61 17.16
C ILE A 240 -17.30 -11.89 15.81
N THR A 241 -16.56 -10.78 15.64
CA THR A 241 -16.75 -9.87 14.52
C THR A 241 -15.94 -10.25 13.28
N PHE A 242 -14.83 -10.96 13.43
CA PHE A 242 -13.95 -11.28 12.31
C PHE A 242 -14.60 -12.15 11.22
N PRO A 243 -15.42 -13.18 11.52
CA PRO A 243 -16.12 -13.92 10.46
C PRO A 243 -17.02 -13.03 9.60
N PHE A 244 -17.71 -12.07 10.21
CA PHE A 244 -18.54 -11.10 9.49
C PHE A 244 -17.69 -10.11 8.69
N THR A 245 -16.62 -9.60 9.29
CA THR A 245 -15.67 -8.73 8.61
C THR A 245 -15.10 -9.42 7.37
N LEU A 246 -14.67 -10.66 7.50
CA LEU A 246 -14.13 -11.45 6.40
C LEU A 246 -15.17 -11.67 5.29
N LEU A 247 -16.41 -11.99 5.65
CA LEU A 247 -17.50 -12.13 4.68
C LEU A 247 -17.71 -10.81 3.89
N LEU A 248 -17.76 -9.68 4.60
CA LEU A 248 -17.89 -8.36 3.97
C LEU A 248 -16.70 -8.03 3.04
N MET A 249 -15.47 -8.38 3.45
CA MET A 249 -14.29 -8.26 2.60
C MET A 249 -14.39 -9.11 1.33
N ILE A 250 -14.84 -10.35 1.45
CA ILE A 250 -15.06 -11.27 0.30
C ILE A 250 -16.12 -10.70 -0.65
N LEU A 251 -17.22 -10.17 -0.12
CA LEU A 251 -18.27 -9.56 -0.91
C LEU A 251 -17.73 -8.35 -1.68
N ASP A 252 -17.00 -7.44 -1.02
CA ASP A 252 -16.41 -6.27 -1.68
C ASP A 252 -15.41 -6.67 -2.76
N TYR A 253 -14.52 -7.61 -2.44
CA TYR A 253 -13.48 -8.08 -3.35
C TYR A 253 -14.03 -8.68 -4.66
N ASN A 254 -15.20 -9.28 -4.60
CA ASN A 254 -15.90 -9.87 -5.76
C ASN A 254 -16.88 -8.90 -6.43
N THR A 255 -17.11 -7.72 -5.85
CA THR A 255 -17.99 -6.70 -6.41
C THR A 255 -17.19 -5.71 -7.27
N LYS A 256 -17.77 -5.31 -8.41
CA LYS A 256 -17.25 -4.18 -9.19
C LYS A 256 -17.82 -2.88 -8.61
N ASN A 257 -17.07 -2.28 -7.71
CA ASN A 257 -17.48 -1.02 -7.09
C ASN A 257 -17.41 0.13 -8.09
N LYS A 258 -18.50 0.91 -8.22
CA LYS A 258 -18.53 2.16 -9.01
C LYS A 258 -17.89 3.32 -8.26
N ILE A 259 -17.94 3.29 -6.94
CA ILE A 259 -17.33 4.22 -6.00
C ILE A 259 -16.78 3.41 -4.82
N GLY A 260 -15.79 3.95 -4.13
CA GLY A 260 -15.21 3.32 -2.94
C GLY A 260 -14.15 4.23 -2.36
N SER A 261 -13.79 4.03 -1.09
CA SER A 261 -12.87 4.92 -0.38
C SER A 261 -11.39 4.77 -0.77
N GLY A 262 -11.07 3.73 -1.53
CA GLY A 262 -9.75 3.55 -2.13
C GLY A 262 -9.84 3.35 -3.65
N ILE A 263 -8.72 3.51 -4.33
CA ILE A 263 -8.59 3.32 -5.77
C ILE A 263 -7.33 2.52 -6.11
N ASN A 264 -7.50 1.46 -6.90
CA ASN A 264 -6.41 0.76 -7.58
C ASN A 264 -6.39 1.23 -9.03
N PHE A 265 -5.25 1.76 -9.47
CA PHE A 265 -5.08 2.30 -10.80
C PHE A 265 -3.83 1.74 -11.45
N ILE A 266 -3.98 1.23 -12.68
CA ILE A 266 -2.87 0.71 -13.48
C ILE A 266 -2.79 1.55 -14.75
N ALA A 267 -1.58 2.03 -15.05
CA ALA A 267 -1.24 2.69 -16.30
C ALA A 267 -0.05 2.00 -16.96
N GLN A 268 0.07 2.09 -18.28
CA GLN A 268 1.16 1.51 -19.04
C GLN A 268 1.89 2.60 -19.83
N LYS A 269 3.24 2.52 -19.85
CA LYS A 269 4.09 3.39 -20.68
C LYS A 269 4.12 2.91 -22.12
#